data_ae8f2d900fb2b3f236ae2ef96e9e4b45
#
_entry.id   ae8f2d900fb2b3f236ae2ef96e9e4b45
#
_cell.length_a   1.000
_cell.length_b   1.000
_cell.length_c   1.000
_cell.angle_alpha   90.00
_cell.angle_beta   90.00
_cell.angle_gamma   90.00
#
_symmetry.space_group_name_H-M   'P 1'
#
loop_
_entity.id
_entity.type
_entity.pdbx_description
1 polymer ?
#
loop_
_entity_poly.entity_id
_entity_poly.type
_entity_poly.pdbx_seq_one_letter_code
_entity_poly.pdbx_strand_id
1 'polypeptide(L)'
;SALLLPAPALAADPIALADNAPSSYTVQKGDTLWAISGRFLKDPWRWPDVWRMNRDQIRNPHLIYPGDVIALDRTADGQPRLSIAKGPSLPEDRLSPRARAEPMDAQAIPSIPPGDLEPYLTRPVITETPGLPNCPEIVEGRDRGRVVRGEGDRVYVVGLDPKLGDRWNIYRPGKALLSSSGELLGYENRYIGAVRVDRFADVSTVQITDATEEVFIGDRLLPVPREQLLAYVPRAPDADIRGRIIASYRTTSEMGRGAIVTLDLGKRENLEVGHVLAIYRTVPAINDPRPDTGTPFMLRFLDQSTTFLPQKQLDVPDERVGLLFVFRVFDRVAYAILLNTTDPVVVGDAVRKP
;
A
#
# COMPACT_ATOMS: atom_id res chain seq x y z
N SER A 1 49.92 3.61 -14.64
CA SER A 1 49.06 4.38 -13.71
C SER A 1 47.79 4.74 -14.45
N ALA A 2 46.71 4.01 -14.16
CA ALA A 2 45.36 4.33 -14.69
C ALA A 2 44.71 5.29 -13.70
N LEU A 3 44.37 6.50 -14.16
CA LEU A 3 43.54 7.44 -13.42
C LEU A 3 42.12 6.91 -13.39
N LEU A 4 41.67 6.46 -12.23
CA LEU A 4 40.23 6.28 -11.97
C LEU A 4 39.60 7.67 -11.84
N LEU A 5 38.78 8.04 -12.82
CA LEU A 5 37.88 9.18 -12.71
C LEU A 5 36.76 8.82 -11.71
N PRO A 6 36.44 9.69 -10.72
CA PRO A 6 35.31 9.44 -9.84
C PRO A 6 34.00 9.48 -10.65
N ALA A 7 33.16 8.46 -10.46
CA ALA A 7 31.81 8.44 -11.02
C ALA A 7 31.03 9.66 -10.49
N PRO A 8 30.21 10.33 -11.34
CA PRO A 8 29.40 11.43 -10.89
C PRO A 8 28.41 10.89 -9.84
N ALA A 9 28.45 11.47 -8.64
CA ALA A 9 27.42 11.25 -7.64
C ALA A 9 26.09 11.74 -8.26
N LEU A 10 25.12 10.84 -8.42
CA LEU A 10 23.77 11.19 -8.78
C LEU A 10 23.25 12.16 -7.70
N ALA A 11 23.18 13.44 -8.05
CA ALA A 11 22.55 14.42 -7.19
C ALA A 11 21.09 14.00 -6.99
N ALA A 12 20.67 13.84 -5.74
CA ALA A 12 19.27 13.57 -5.43
C ALA A 12 18.44 14.73 -5.98
N ASP A 13 17.32 14.40 -6.66
CA ASP A 13 16.42 15.39 -7.22
C ASP A 13 15.98 16.40 -6.13
N PRO A 14 15.94 17.70 -6.43
CA PRO A 14 15.55 18.72 -5.47
C PRO A 14 14.13 18.45 -4.95
N ILE A 15 13.93 18.67 -3.64
CA ILE A 15 12.63 18.48 -3.01
C ILE A 15 11.71 19.61 -3.44
N ALA A 16 10.63 19.26 -4.15
CA ALA A 16 9.64 20.21 -4.64
C ALA A 16 8.58 20.49 -3.55
N LEU A 17 8.35 21.79 -3.26
CA LEU A 17 7.28 22.22 -2.37
C LEU A 17 5.92 22.18 -3.11
N ALA A 18 4.86 21.98 -2.34
CA ALA A 18 3.49 22.13 -2.84
C ALA A 18 3.24 23.61 -3.23
N ASP A 19 2.43 23.84 -4.26
CA ASP A 19 2.19 25.20 -4.80
C ASP A 19 1.58 26.15 -3.74
N ASN A 20 0.82 25.59 -2.78
CA ASN A 20 0.21 26.30 -1.66
C ASN A 20 0.78 25.87 -0.30
N ALA A 21 2.08 25.56 -0.23
CA ALA A 21 2.72 25.14 1.01
C ALA A 21 2.58 26.22 2.09
N PRO A 22 1.99 25.91 3.26
CA PRO A 22 1.87 26.87 4.36
C PRO A 22 3.26 27.12 5.00
N SER A 23 3.44 28.27 5.64
CA SER A 23 4.66 28.55 6.41
C SER A 23 4.75 27.74 7.71
N SER A 24 3.61 27.37 8.28
CA SER A 24 3.51 26.51 9.47
C SER A 24 2.18 25.78 9.52
N TYR A 25 2.16 24.68 10.26
CA TYR A 25 0.95 23.89 10.50
C TYR A 25 0.94 23.33 11.92
N THR A 26 -0.19 23.48 12.62
CA THR A 26 -0.40 22.87 13.94
C THR A 26 -1.02 21.50 13.78
N VAL A 27 -0.33 20.48 14.29
CA VAL A 27 -0.74 19.08 14.22
C VAL A 27 -2.06 18.87 14.98
N GLN A 28 -3.02 18.22 14.33
CA GLN A 28 -4.34 17.93 14.88
C GLN A 28 -4.47 16.45 15.23
N LYS A 29 -5.39 16.13 16.12
CA LYS A 29 -5.72 14.73 16.43
C LYS A 29 -6.32 14.05 15.19
N GLY A 30 -5.74 12.92 14.79
CA GLY A 30 -6.13 12.18 13.59
C GLY A 30 -5.27 12.51 12.36
N ASP A 31 -4.35 13.47 12.44
CA ASP A 31 -3.37 13.69 11.39
C ASP A 31 -2.42 12.51 11.26
N THR A 32 -1.81 12.41 10.09
CA THR A 32 -0.72 11.48 9.80
C THR A 32 0.47 12.26 9.21
N LEU A 33 1.68 11.72 9.34
CA LEU A 33 2.87 12.32 8.73
C LEU A 33 2.71 12.46 7.23
N TRP A 34 2.06 11.50 6.58
CA TRP A 34 1.75 11.56 5.16
C TRP A 34 0.85 12.75 4.80
N ALA A 35 -0.26 12.92 5.53
CA ALA A 35 -1.21 14.00 5.28
C ALA A 35 -0.59 15.38 5.52
N ILE A 36 0.19 15.51 6.60
CA ILE A 36 0.91 16.74 6.92
C ILE A 36 1.94 17.04 5.83
N SER A 37 2.74 16.06 5.43
CA SER A 37 3.76 16.23 4.39
C SER A 37 3.18 16.65 3.06
N GLY A 38 1.99 16.15 2.69
CA GLY A 38 1.27 16.55 1.48
C GLY A 38 0.82 18.01 1.46
N ARG A 39 0.80 18.70 2.62
CA ARG A 39 0.55 20.14 2.68
C ARG A 39 1.79 20.97 2.32
N PHE A 40 2.98 20.43 2.55
CA PHE A 40 4.25 21.13 2.33
C PHE A 40 4.97 20.69 1.06
N LEU A 41 4.83 19.43 0.66
CA LEU A 41 5.61 18.79 -0.41
C LEU A 41 4.69 18.33 -1.55
N LYS A 42 5.18 18.48 -2.79
CA LYS A 42 4.53 17.85 -3.96
C LYS A 42 4.57 16.32 -3.87
N ASP A 43 5.66 15.81 -3.31
CA ASP A 43 5.89 14.37 -3.07
C ASP A 43 5.88 14.08 -1.56
N PRO A 44 4.73 13.76 -0.96
CA PRO A 44 4.58 13.55 0.49
C PRO A 44 5.50 12.45 1.04
N TRP A 45 5.81 11.42 0.24
CA TRP A 45 6.67 10.30 0.62
C TRP A 45 8.11 10.71 0.93
N ARG A 46 8.57 11.89 0.46
CA ARG A 46 9.91 12.44 0.71
C ARG A 46 10.04 13.12 2.07
N TRP A 47 9.02 13.03 2.92
CA TRP A 47 9.10 13.60 4.27
C TRP A 47 10.33 13.12 5.06
N PRO A 48 10.83 11.86 4.94
CA PRO A 48 12.04 11.47 5.64
C PRO A 48 13.26 12.27 5.23
N ASP A 49 13.36 12.72 3.97
CA ASP A 49 14.49 13.51 3.46
C ASP A 49 14.49 14.89 4.10
N VAL A 50 13.33 15.53 4.19
CA VAL A 50 13.18 16.87 4.78
C VAL A 50 13.43 16.84 6.29
N TRP A 51 13.09 15.75 6.97
CA TRP A 51 13.32 15.55 8.40
C TRP A 51 14.76 15.12 8.72
N ARG A 52 15.45 14.39 7.84
CA ARG A 52 16.85 14.01 8.02
C ARG A 52 17.78 15.22 8.19
N MET A 53 17.43 16.35 7.61
CA MET A 53 18.18 17.60 7.79
C MET A 53 18.11 18.15 9.22
N ASN A 54 17.27 17.54 10.08
CA ASN A 54 17.02 17.98 11.46
C ASN A 54 17.38 16.93 12.52
N ARG A 55 18.32 16.05 12.25
CA ARG A 55 18.71 14.97 13.16
C ARG A 55 19.05 15.44 14.59
N ASP A 56 19.53 16.65 14.73
CA ASP A 56 19.91 17.21 16.04
C ASP A 56 18.70 17.65 16.87
N GLN A 57 17.57 18.00 16.24
CA GLN A 57 16.35 18.44 16.93
C GLN A 57 15.30 17.33 17.06
N ILE A 58 15.25 16.40 16.11
CA ILE A 58 14.26 15.34 16.06
C ILE A 58 14.97 13.98 16.05
N ARG A 59 15.21 13.44 17.25
CA ARG A 59 15.84 12.13 17.43
C ARG A 59 15.00 10.99 16.86
N ASN A 60 13.69 11.19 16.78
CA ASN A 60 12.75 10.21 16.23
C ASN A 60 11.59 10.94 15.53
N PRO A 61 11.51 10.91 14.18
CA PRO A 61 10.44 11.56 13.42
C PRO A 61 9.05 10.93 13.68
N HIS A 62 9.00 9.78 14.32
CA HIS A 62 7.73 9.13 14.70
C HIS A 62 7.13 9.73 15.99
N LEU A 63 7.82 10.66 16.67
CA LEU A 63 7.37 11.29 17.91
C LEU A 63 6.86 12.72 17.64
N ILE A 64 5.84 12.84 16.79
CA ILE A 64 5.09 14.08 16.59
C ILE A 64 3.72 13.91 17.22
N TYR A 65 3.30 14.89 17.99
CA TYR A 65 2.08 14.83 18.77
C TYR A 65 1.07 15.89 18.35
N PRO A 66 -0.22 15.65 18.51
CA PRO A 66 -1.23 16.70 18.37
C PRO A 66 -0.88 17.92 19.26
N GLY A 67 -0.89 19.09 18.65
CA GLY A 67 -0.48 20.36 19.28
C GLY A 67 0.95 20.82 18.93
N ASP A 68 1.80 19.95 18.36
CA ASP A 68 3.10 20.40 17.82
C ASP A 68 2.90 21.32 16.63
N VAL A 69 3.79 22.29 16.48
CA VAL A 69 3.78 23.21 15.33
C VAL A 69 4.91 22.84 14.39
N ILE A 70 4.57 22.46 13.17
CA ILE A 70 5.54 22.19 12.11
C ILE A 70 5.72 23.45 11.30
N ALA A 71 6.95 23.95 11.22
CA ALA A 71 7.33 25.13 10.47
C ALA A 71 8.16 24.75 9.24
N LEU A 72 7.92 25.44 8.13
CA LEU A 72 8.70 25.32 6.91
C LEU A 72 9.80 26.38 6.91
N ASP A 73 11.03 25.94 7.07
CA ASP A 73 12.23 26.75 7.01
C ASP A 73 13.03 26.46 5.72
N ARG A 74 14.06 27.23 5.48
CA ARG A 74 15.05 26.97 4.43
C ARG A 74 16.44 26.87 5.05
N THR A 75 17.21 25.90 4.58
CA THR A 75 18.63 25.79 4.92
C THR A 75 19.43 26.94 4.26
N ALA A 76 20.67 27.11 4.70
CA ALA A 76 21.59 28.08 4.08
C ALA A 76 21.76 27.85 2.57
N ASP A 77 21.64 26.63 2.10
CA ASP A 77 21.71 26.21 0.70
C ASP A 77 20.37 26.35 -0.04
N GLY A 78 19.35 26.97 0.58
CA GLY A 78 18.04 27.21 0.00
C GLY A 78 17.10 26.00 -0.05
N GLN A 79 17.52 24.82 0.46
CA GLN A 79 16.71 23.63 0.48
C GLN A 79 15.58 23.74 1.53
N PRO A 80 14.37 23.21 1.23
CA PRO A 80 13.26 23.22 2.18
C PRO A 80 13.58 22.31 3.38
N ARG A 81 13.24 22.78 4.57
CA ARG A 81 13.44 22.11 5.83
C ARG A 81 12.17 22.21 6.67
N LEU A 82 11.70 21.10 7.22
CA LEU A 82 10.62 21.12 8.20
C LEU A 82 11.20 21.02 9.62
N SER A 83 10.79 21.92 10.50
CA SER A 83 11.19 21.94 11.90
C SER A 83 9.96 21.84 12.82
N ILE A 84 10.12 21.23 13.99
CA ILE A 84 9.09 21.30 15.04
C ILE A 84 9.41 22.51 15.89
N ALA A 85 8.60 23.56 15.76
CA ALA A 85 8.57 24.61 16.78
C ALA A 85 7.83 24.03 17.99
N LYS A 86 8.52 23.85 19.12
CA LYS A 86 7.81 23.60 20.37
C LYS A 86 6.81 24.72 20.54
N GLY A 87 5.53 24.37 20.58
CA GLY A 87 4.49 25.33 20.94
C GLY A 87 4.87 26.04 22.24
N PRO A 88 4.32 27.23 22.52
CA PRO A 88 4.67 27.97 23.74
C PRO A 88 4.58 26.98 24.90
N SER A 89 5.72 26.70 25.52
CA SER A 89 5.75 25.91 26.75
C SER A 89 4.83 26.63 27.71
N LEU A 90 3.75 25.97 28.09
CA LEU A 90 2.97 26.42 29.24
C LEU A 90 3.99 26.71 30.37
N PRO A 91 3.84 27.83 31.08
CA PRO A 91 4.78 28.16 32.14
C PRO A 91 4.89 26.94 33.08
N GLU A 92 6.13 26.49 33.30
CA GLU A 92 6.42 25.47 34.29
C GLU A 92 6.04 26.04 35.67
N ASP A 93 4.77 25.90 36.02
CA ASP A 93 4.39 26.01 37.42
C ASP A 93 5.03 24.83 38.13
N ARG A 94 5.97 25.14 39.00
CA ARG A 94 6.53 24.19 39.97
C ARG A 94 5.41 23.69 40.87
N LEU A 95 4.71 22.66 40.38
CA LEU A 95 3.70 21.96 41.15
C LEU A 95 4.39 21.22 42.31
N SER A 96 3.87 21.42 43.50
CA SER A 96 4.22 20.73 44.72
C SER A 96 4.23 19.20 44.52
N PRO A 97 5.06 18.40 45.28
CA PRO A 97 5.31 16.97 45.00
C PRO A 97 4.12 16.02 45.17
N ARG A 98 2.90 16.50 45.20
CA ARG A 98 1.66 15.70 45.30
C ARG A 98 0.80 15.65 44.02
N ALA A 99 1.19 16.32 42.97
CA ALA A 99 0.51 16.18 41.66
C ALA A 99 1.03 14.90 40.97
N ARG A 100 0.21 13.86 40.96
CA ARG A 100 0.41 12.68 40.13
C ARG A 100 0.18 13.14 38.68
N ALA A 101 1.25 13.30 37.91
CA ALA A 101 1.14 13.46 36.50
C ALA A 101 0.58 12.14 35.95
N GLU A 102 -0.70 12.09 35.64
CA GLU A 102 -1.21 11.06 34.74
C GLU A 102 -0.60 11.36 33.37
N PRO A 103 0.13 10.41 32.75
CA PRO A 103 0.52 10.57 31.37
C PRO A 103 -0.79 10.65 30.57
N MET A 104 -1.10 11.80 30.02
CA MET A 104 -2.05 11.86 28.92
C MET A 104 -1.47 10.93 27.85
N ASP A 105 -2.24 9.93 27.45
CA ASP A 105 -1.92 9.03 26.35
C ASP A 105 -1.86 9.83 25.04
N ALA A 106 -0.84 10.67 24.92
CA ALA A 106 -0.49 11.35 23.69
C ALA A 106 0.20 10.32 22.80
N GLN A 107 -0.60 9.57 22.03
CA GLN A 107 -0.07 8.72 21.00
C GLN A 107 0.52 9.59 19.89
N ALA A 108 1.76 9.30 19.52
CA ALA A 108 2.40 9.94 18.36
C ALA A 108 1.58 9.67 17.10
N ILE A 109 1.52 10.64 16.21
CA ILE A 109 0.80 10.49 14.94
C ILE A 109 1.46 9.41 14.07
N PRO A 110 0.67 8.51 13.45
CA PRO A 110 1.21 7.47 12.58
C PRO A 110 1.71 8.05 11.25
N SER A 111 2.62 7.35 10.60
CA SER A 111 3.13 7.72 9.28
C SER A 111 2.05 7.65 8.19
N ILE A 112 1.19 6.63 8.27
CA ILE A 112 0.06 6.37 7.37
C ILE A 112 -1.15 6.03 8.24
N PRO A 113 -2.41 6.35 7.84
CA PRO A 113 -3.58 6.01 8.64
C PRO A 113 -3.61 4.51 8.96
N PRO A 114 -3.50 4.08 10.23
CA PRO A 114 -3.49 2.66 10.58
C PRO A 114 -4.82 1.98 10.28
N GLY A 115 -5.94 2.70 10.44
CA GLY A 115 -7.29 2.17 10.20
C GLY A 115 -7.53 1.71 8.76
N ASP A 116 -6.84 2.32 7.79
CA ASP A 116 -6.96 1.96 6.38
C ASP A 116 -6.15 0.69 6.04
N LEU A 117 -5.07 0.42 6.79
CA LEU A 117 -4.15 -0.69 6.52
C LEU A 117 -4.35 -1.91 7.41
N GLU A 118 -4.74 -1.71 8.67
CA GLU A 118 -4.80 -2.76 9.69
C GLU A 118 -5.56 -4.03 9.25
N PRO A 119 -6.74 -3.94 8.62
CA PRO A 119 -7.45 -5.11 8.13
C PRO A 119 -6.70 -5.88 7.04
N TYR A 120 -5.84 -5.20 6.29
CA TYR A 120 -5.15 -5.77 5.13
C TYR A 120 -3.74 -6.28 5.45
N LEU A 121 -3.15 -5.84 6.57
CA LEU A 121 -1.84 -6.35 7.00
C LEU A 121 -1.88 -7.84 7.32
N THR A 122 -3.01 -8.34 7.82
CA THR A 122 -3.15 -9.72 8.28
C THR A 122 -4.08 -10.56 7.44
N ARG A 123 -5.00 -9.96 6.67
CA ARG A 123 -6.11 -10.66 6.02
C ARG A 123 -5.79 -11.28 4.66
N PRO A 124 -5.23 -10.59 3.65
CA PRO A 124 -4.97 -11.24 2.35
C PRO A 124 -3.79 -12.20 2.43
N VAL A 125 -3.91 -13.37 1.81
CA VAL A 125 -2.84 -14.37 1.73
C VAL A 125 -2.69 -14.83 0.29
N ILE A 126 -1.45 -14.80 -0.21
CA ILE A 126 -1.08 -15.37 -1.50
C ILE A 126 -0.20 -16.58 -1.25
N THR A 127 -0.52 -17.68 -1.91
CA THR A 127 0.21 -18.94 -1.82
C THR A 127 0.71 -19.36 -3.20
N GLU A 128 1.80 -20.11 -3.24
CA GLU A 128 2.33 -20.67 -4.49
C GLU A 128 1.51 -21.85 -4.99
N THR A 129 0.88 -22.57 -4.06
CA THR A 129 0.05 -23.75 -4.34
C THR A 129 -1.43 -23.45 -4.19
N PRO A 130 -2.29 -24.01 -5.05
CA PRO A 130 -3.72 -23.80 -4.97
C PRO A 130 -4.32 -24.51 -3.74
N GLY A 131 -5.42 -23.97 -3.23
CA GLY A 131 -6.29 -24.67 -2.30
C GLY A 131 -5.83 -24.74 -0.85
N LEU A 132 -4.74 -24.07 -0.46
CA LEU A 132 -4.18 -24.14 0.90
C LEU A 132 -4.01 -25.60 1.38
N PRO A 133 -3.22 -26.45 0.69
CA PRO A 133 -3.03 -27.83 1.07
C PRO A 133 -2.44 -27.93 2.47
N ASN A 134 -2.82 -28.98 3.21
CA ASN A 134 -2.36 -29.23 4.58
C ASN A 134 -2.73 -28.18 5.63
N CYS A 135 -3.62 -27.24 5.32
CA CYS A 135 -4.19 -26.34 6.30
C CYS A 135 -5.40 -26.95 6.98
N PRO A 136 -5.68 -26.59 8.24
CA PRO A 136 -6.91 -27.00 8.92
C PRO A 136 -8.15 -26.62 8.11
N GLU A 137 -9.18 -27.48 8.16
CA GLU A 137 -10.38 -27.38 7.33
C GLU A 137 -11.64 -27.43 8.15
N ILE A 138 -12.62 -26.57 7.81
CA ILE A 138 -13.97 -26.62 8.35
C ILE A 138 -14.71 -27.81 7.72
N VAL A 139 -15.06 -28.80 8.53
CA VAL A 139 -15.66 -30.03 8.04
C VAL A 139 -17.17 -30.11 8.28
N GLU A 140 -17.69 -29.44 9.31
CA GLU A 140 -19.11 -29.47 9.65
C GLU A 140 -19.50 -28.25 10.51
N GLY A 141 -20.78 -27.88 10.52
CA GLY A 141 -21.39 -26.97 11.48
C GLY A 141 -22.04 -27.68 12.63
N ARG A 142 -22.14 -27.04 13.79
CA ARG A 142 -22.88 -27.62 14.93
C ARG A 142 -24.34 -27.86 14.58
N ASP A 143 -24.96 -26.96 13.83
CA ASP A 143 -26.32 -27.06 13.30
C ASP A 143 -26.32 -27.69 11.90
N ARG A 144 -26.57 -28.99 11.80
CA ARG A 144 -26.52 -29.75 10.54
C ARG A 144 -27.55 -29.31 9.48
N GLY A 145 -28.60 -28.60 9.87
CA GLY A 145 -29.61 -28.08 8.95
C GLY A 145 -29.25 -26.70 8.34
N ARG A 146 -28.18 -26.05 8.81
CA ARG A 146 -27.82 -24.68 8.42
C ARG A 146 -26.69 -24.72 7.41
N VAL A 147 -26.94 -24.24 6.20
CA VAL A 147 -25.95 -24.20 5.11
C VAL A 147 -25.00 -23.00 5.28
N VAL A 148 -25.53 -21.88 5.77
CA VAL A 148 -24.82 -20.61 5.95
C VAL A 148 -24.48 -20.41 7.41
N ARG A 149 -23.22 -20.04 7.70
CA ARG A 149 -22.72 -19.80 9.05
C ARG A 149 -22.09 -18.43 9.11
N GLY A 150 -22.29 -17.76 10.23
CA GLY A 150 -21.80 -16.41 10.48
C GLY A 150 -21.24 -16.25 11.88
N GLU A 151 -21.00 -14.98 12.27
CA GLU A 151 -20.52 -14.63 13.59
C GLU A 151 -21.40 -15.22 14.71
N GLY A 152 -20.75 -15.76 15.75
CA GLY A 152 -21.38 -16.43 16.87
C GLY A 152 -21.65 -17.92 16.67
N ASP A 153 -21.69 -18.42 15.45
CA ASP A 153 -21.90 -19.84 15.15
C ASP A 153 -20.69 -20.69 15.55
N ARG A 154 -20.92 -21.96 15.83
CA ARG A 154 -19.88 -22.96 16.13
C ARG A 154 -19.74 -23.93 14.98
N VAL A 155 -18.49 -24.21 14.62
CA VAL A 155 -18.14 -25.17 13.57
C VAL A 155 -17.07 -26.13 14.06
N TYR A 156 -16.95 -27.24 13.34
CA TYR A 156 -15.97 -28.28 13.59
C TYR A 156 -14.84 -28.21 12.57
N VAL A 157 -13.60 -28.30 13.09
CA VAL A 157 -12.38 -28.14 12.30
C VAL A 157 -11.45 -29.31 12.55
N VAL A 158 -10.83 -29.84 11.50
CA VAL A 158 -9.81 -30.87 11.55
C VAL A 158 -8.44 -30.28 11.22
N GLY A 159 -7.39 -30.74 11.92
CA GLY A 159 -6.01 -30.38 11.62
C GLY A 159 -5.47 -29.18 12.38
N LEU A 160 -6.16 -28.67 13.40
CA LEU A 160 -5.66 -27.56 14.23
C LEU A 160 -4.49 -28.03 15.13
N ASP A 161 -3.39 -27.23 15.15
CA ASP A 161 -2.26 -27.43 16.05
C ASP A 161 -2.38 -26.50 17.28
N PRO A 162 -2.53 -27.03 18.49
CA PRO A 162 -2.62 -26.22 19.71
C PRO A 162 -1.41 -25.33 19.98
N LYS A 163 -0.23 -25.67 19.42
CA LYS A 163 1.00 -24.87 19.58
C LYS A 163 0.95 -23.53 18.86
N LEU A 164 0.08 -23.40 17.86
CA LEU A 164 -0.07 -22.19 17.05
C LEU A 164 -1.06 -21.17 17.64
N GLY A 165 -1.67 -21.49 18.80
CA GLY A 165 -2.60 -20.61 19.52
C GLY A 165 -4.08 -20.93 19.26
N ASP A 166 -4.94 -20.14 19.88
CA ASP A 166 -6.39 -20.32 19.88
C ASP A 166 -7.13 -19.43 18.86
N ARG A 167 -6.44 -18.50 18.18
CA ARG A 167 -7.01 -17.58 17.19
C ARG A 167 -6.56 -17.93 15.79
N TRP A 168 -7.53 -18.09 14.88
CA TRP A 168 -7.29 -18.46 13.48
C TRP A 168 -8.15 -17.63 12.55
N ASN A 169 -7.61 -17.34 11.38
CA ASN A 169 -8.31 -16.69 10.28
C ASN A 169 -8.87 -17.73 9.33
N ILE A 170 -10.08 -17.49 8.81
CA ILE A 170 -10.74 -18.34 7.82
C ILE A 170 -10.43 -17.79 6.43
N TYR A 171 -10.05 -18.68 5.53
CA TYR A 171 -9.76 -18.39 4.13
C TYR A 171 -10.52 -19.31 3.19
N ARG A 172 -11.01 -18.73 2.11
CA ARG A 172 -11.51 -19.49 0.97
C ARG A 172 -10.46 -19.50 -0.11
N PRO A 173 -10.07 -20.70 -0.61
CA PRO A 173 -9.18 -20.81 -1.77
C PRO A 173 -9.70 -19.96 -2.93
N GLY A 174 -8.83 -19.12 -3.48
CA GLY A 174 -9.19 -18.17 -4.50
C GLY A 174 -8.60 -18.49 -5.87
N LYS A 175 -8.60 -17.50 -6.74
CA LYS A 175 -8.19 -17.62 -8.13
C LYS A 175 -6.67 -17.47 -8.31
N ALA A 176 -6.16 -17.98 -9.44
CA ALA A 176 -4.79 -17.73 -9.86
C ALA A 176 -4.59 -16.25 -10.21
N LEU A 177 -3.46 -15.72 -9.79
CA LEU A 177 -2.95 -14.41 -10.19
C LEU A 177 -1.98 -14.60 -11.34
N LEU A 178 -2.23 -13.94 -12.45
CA LEU A 178 -1.40 -14.01 -13.65
C LEU A 178 -0.77 -12.65 -13.90
N SER A 179 0.48 -12.63 -14.35
CA SER A 179 1.13 -11.42 -14.86
C SER A 179 0.50 -10.99 -16.19
N SER A 180 0.87 -9.81 -16.67
CA SER A 180 0.47 -9.33 -17.99
C SER A 180 0.96 -10.23 -19.15
N SER A 181 2.00 -11.03 -18.92
CA SER A 181 2.53 -12.02 -19.86
C SER A 181 1.87 -13.40 -19.75
N GLY A 182 0.94 -13.60 -18.80
CA GLY A 182 0.30 -14.88 -18.51
C GLY A 182 1.10 -15.81 -17.58
N GLU A 183 2.20 -15.36 -16.98
CA GLU A 183 2.94 -16.13 -15.98
C GLU A 183 2.10 -16.27 -14.71
N LEU A 184 2.06 -17.48 -14.14
CA LEU A 184 1.41 -17.73 -12.86
C LEU A 184 2.28 -17.16 -11.72
N LEU A 185 1.73 -16.21 -10.99
CA LEU A 185 2.40 -15.52 -9.89
C LEU A 185 2.03 -16.09 -8.51
N GLY A 186 0.87 -16.71 -8.40
CA GLY A 186 0.38 -17.31 -7.16
C GLY A 186 -1.14 -17.46 -7.14
N TYR A 187 -1.68 -17.85 -5.98
CA TYR A 187 -3.12 -18.00 -5.75
C TYR A 187 -3.55 -17.08 -4.61
N GLU A 188 -4.47 -16.17 -4.90
CA GLU A 188 -5.05 -15.29 -3.91
C GLU A 188 -6.09 -16.04 -3.08
N ASN A 189 -5.91 -16.08 -1.76
CA ASN A 189 -6.86 -16.70 -0.85
C ASN A 189 -7.66 -15.60 -0.15
N ARG A 190 -8.98 -15.68 -0.29
CA ARG A 190 -9.89 -14.66 0.19
C ARG A 190 -10.14 -14.84 1.69
N TYR A 191 -9.92 -13.78 2.46
CA TYR A 191 -10.28 -13.74 3.87
C TYR A 191 -11.81 -13.75 4.03
N ILE A 192 -12.32 -14.67 4.85
CA ILE A 192 -13.73 -14.86 5.12
C ILE A 192 -14.10 -14.38 6.52
N GLY A 193 -13.23 -14.62 7.51
CA GLY A 193 -13.51 -14.27 8.89
C GLY A 193 -12.42 -14.77 9.84
N ALA A 194 -12.73 -14.78 11.14
CA ALA A 194 -11.88 -15.28 12.18
C ALA A 194 -12.63 -16.22 13.12
N VAL A 195 -11.89 -17.13 13.74
CA VAL A 195 -12.41 -18.06 14.75
C VAL A 195 -11.53 -18.07 15.98
N ARG A 196 -12.14 -18.43 17.10
CA ARG A 196 -11.45 -18.80 18.33
C ARG A 196 -11.75 -20.27 18.66
N VAL A 197 -10.71 -20.98 19.07
CA VAL A 197 -10.84 -22.39 19.45
C VAL A 197 -11.43 -22.48 20.86
N ASP A 198 -12.59 -23.14 20.98
CA ASP A 198 -13.22 -23.46 22.26
C ASP A 198 -12.61 -24.74 22.87
N ARG A 199 -12.31 -25.75 22.01
CA ARG A 199 -11.72 -27.01 22.43
C ARG A 199 -10.88 -27.62 21.32
N PHE A 200 -9.64 -27.97 21.63
CA PHE A 200 -8.75 -28.75 20.76
C PHE A 200 -9.04 -30.24 20.91
N ALA A 201 -9.17 -30.95 19.80
CA ALA A 201 -9.31 -32.40 19.69
C ALA A 201 -8.95 -32.79 18.22
N ASP A 202 -9.02 -34.10 17.88
CA ASP A 202 -8.90 -34.56 16.49
C ASP A 202 -9.92 -33.83 15.58
N VAL A 203 -11.12 -33.62 16.10
CA VAL A 203 -12.12 -32.71 15.55
C VAL A 203 -12.34 -31.62 16.58
N SER A 204 -11.72 -30.47 16.36
CA SER A 204 -11.76 -29.32 17.25
C SER A 204 -13.07 -28.55 17.09
N THR A 205 -13.54 -27.95 18.19
CA THR A 205 -14.69 -27.05 18.19
C THR A 205 -14.22 -25.62 18.21
N VAL A 206 -14.68 -24.80 17.27
CA VAL A 206 -14.33 -23.39 17.19
C VAL A 206 -15.58 -22.52 17.08
N GLN A 207 -15.50 -21.30 17.60
CA GLN A 207 -16.53 -20.28 17.47
C GLN A 207 -16.09 -19.23 16.45
N ILE A 208 -16.97 -18.88 15.51
CA ILE A 208 -16.77 -17.78 14.56
C ILE A 208 -16.88 -16.46 15.34
N THR A 209 -15.80 -15.66 15.38
CA THR A 209 -15.72 -14.40 16.11
C THR A 209 -15.86 -13.18 15.22
N ASP A 210 -15.60 -13.33 13.92
CA ASP A 210 -15.76 -12.31 12.87
C ASP A 210 -16.10 -13.02 11.57
N ALA A 211 -17.03 -12.47 10.79
CA ALA A 211 -17.39 -12.99 9.48
C ALA A 211 -17.68 -11.84 8.53
N THR A 212 -16.77 -11.63 7.56
CA THR A 212 -16.97 -10.63 6.49
C THR A 212 -17.78 -11.19 5.34
N GLU A 213 -17.82 -12.51 5.22
CA GLU A 213 -18.60 -13.29 4.27
C GLU A 213 -19.13 -14.56 4.96
N GLU A 214 -20.05 -15.22 4.30
CA GLU A 214 -20.60 -16.50 4.77
C GLU A 214 -19.53 -17.58 4.83
N VAL A 215 -19.48 -18.33 5.94
CA VAL A 215 -18.53 -19.42 6.16
C VAL A 215 -19.12 -20.73 5.67
N PHE A 216 -18.35 -21.47 4.86
CA PHE A 216 -18.75 -22.76 4.29
C PHE A 216 -17.87 -23.91 4.75
N ILE A 217 -18.40 -25.13 4.61
CA ILE A 217 -17.60 -26.35 4.71
C ILE A 217 -16.55 -26.33 3.59
N GLY A 218 -15.31 -26.70 3.92
CA GLY A 218 -14.18 -26.65 3.01
C GLY A 218 -13.35 -25.36 3.08
N ASP A 219 -13.84 -24.32 3.80
CA ASP A 219 -13.00 -23.15 4.09
C ASP A 219 -11.80 -23.59 4.97
N ARG A 220 -10.65 -22.97 4.74
CA ARG A 220 -9.36 -23.31 5.35
C ARG A 220 -8.99 -22.32 6.45
N LEU A 221 -8.18 -22.77 7.41
CA LEU A 221 -7.74 -21.90 8.50
C LEU A 221 -6.22 -21.70 8.46
N LEU A 222 -5.81 -20.49 8.80
CA LEU A 222 -4.42 -20.15 9.05
C LEU A 222 -4.31 -19.44 10.40
N PRO A 223 -3.22 -19.68 11.16
CA PRO A 223 -3.03 -19.00 12.44
C PRO A 223 -2.93 -17.49 12.22
N VAL A 224 -3.47 -16.73 13.17
CA VAL A 224 -3.34 -15.26 13.13
C VAL A 224 -1.86 -14.89 13.26
N PRO A 225 -1.27 -14.15 12.31
CA PRO A 225 0.10 -13.67 12.43
C PRO A 225 0.24 -12.84 13.71
N ARG A 226 1.37 -12.96 14.41
CA ARG A 226 1.67 -12.04 15.51
C ARG A 226 1.74 -10.64 14.95
N GLU A 227 0.96 -9.72 15.51
CA GLU A 227 0.97 -8.31 15.11
C GLU A 227 2.38 -7.76 15.26
N GLN A 228 2.99 -7.42 14.15
CA GLN A 228 4.16 -6.55 14.13
C GLN A 228 3.64 -5.14 13.86
N LEU A 229 3.65 -4.30 14.86
CA LEU A 229 3.47 -2.87 14.70
C LEU A 229 4.68 -2.33 13.91
N LEU A 230 4.61 -2.41 12.61
CA LEU A 230 5.65 -1.90 11.74
C LEU A 230 5.40 -0.41 11.53
N ALA A 231 6.24 0.41 12.14
CA ALA A 231 6.34 1.82 11.78
C ALA A 231 6.99 1.91 10.39
N TYR A 232 6.15 1.92 9.36
CA TYR A 232 6.62 2.02 7.98
C TYR A 232 7.10 3.44 7.67
N VAL A 233 8.36 3.55 7.28
CA VAL A 233 8.92 4.79 6.72
C VAL A 233 8.83 4.67 5.20
N PRO A 234 8.03 5.52 4.53
CA PRO A 234 7.94 5.53 3.08
C PRO A 234 9.30 5.86 2.45
N ARG A 235 9.66 5.11 1.41
CA ARG A 235 10.89 5.35 0.65
C ARG A 235 10.72 4.94 -0.80
N ALA A 236 11.48 5.58 -1.71
CA ALA A 236 11.57 5.08 -3.08
C ALA A 236 12.46 3.83 -3.12
N PRO A 237 12.20 2.88 -4.05
CA PRO A 237 13.12 1.80 -4.32
C PRO A 237 14.48 2.33 -4.82
N ASP A 238 15.57 1.66 -4.45
CA ASP A 238 16.90 2.01 -4.95
C ASP A 238 17.04 1.64 -6.44
N ALA A 239 16.48 0.50 -6.84
CA ALA A 239 16.50 0.00 -8.20
C ALA A 239 15.38 0.64 -9.06
N ASP A 240 15.59 0.68 -10.39
CA ASP A 240 14.53 1.01 -11.35
C ASP A 240 13.57 -0.17 -11.46
N ILE A 241 12.52 -0.13 -10.66
CA ILE A 241 11.47 -1.16 -10.62
C ILE A 241 10.37 -0.78 -11.60
N ARG A 242 9.94 -1.74 -12.40
CA ARG A 242 8.83 -1.61 -13.37
C ARG A 242 7.90 -2.80 -13.28
N GLY A 243 6.62 -2.55 -13.11
CA GLY A 243 5.59 -3.57 -13.03
C GLY A 243 4.22 -3.01 -13.38
N ARG A 244 3.18 -3.78 -13.07
CA ARG A 244 1.78 -3.43 -13.35
C ARG A 244 0.87 -3.81 -12.19
N ILE A 245 -0.25 -3.15 -12.13
CA ILE A 245 -1.38 -3.53 -11.29
C ILE A 245 -2.11 -4.68 -11.99
N ILE A 246 -2.15 -5.86 -11.38
CA ILE A 246 -2.75 -7.07 -11.96
C ILE A 246 -4.12 -7.42 -11.40
N ALA A 247 -4.42 -6.94 -10.20
CA ALA A 247 -5.71 -7.15 -9.56
C ALA A 247 -6.04 -6.06 -8.56
N SER A 248 -7.31 -5.94 -8.22
CA SER A 248 -7.81 -5.14 -7.10
C SER A 248 -8.43 -6.06 -6.06
N TYR A 249 -8.19 -5.75 -4.80
CA TYR A 249 -8.84 -6.43 -3.69
C TYR A 249 -10.22 -5.80 -3.45
N ARG A 250 -11.30 -6.55 -3.75
CA ARG A 250 -12.72 -6.15 -3.56
C ARG A 250 -13.31 -5.12 -4.52
N THR A 251 -12.57 -4.58 -5.49
CA THR A 251 -13.08 -3.59 -6.46
C THR A 251 -12.93 -4.13 -7.88
N THR A 252 -13.84 -3.80 -8.80
CA THR A 252 -13.90 -4.48 -10.10
C THR A 252 -13.33 -3.71 -11.27
N SER A 253 -13.38 -2.37 -11.31
CA SER A 253 -12.97 -1.62 -12.51
C SER A 253 -12.14 -0.38 -12.22
N GLU A 254 -12.65 0.55 -11.45
CA GLU A 254 -11.99 1.83 -11.17
C GLU A 254 -11.66 1.94 -9.68
N MET A 255 -10.45 2.35 -9.37
CA MET A 255 -9.92 2.39 -8.02
C MET A 255 -9.48 3.81 -7.67
N GLY A 256 -9.84 4.25 -6.48
CA GLY A 256 -9.44 5.53 -5.91
C GLY A 256 -8.55 5.35 -4.69
N ARG A 257 -8.27 6.46 -4.01
CA ARG A 257 -7.52 6.49 -2.76
C ARG A 257 -8.07 5.49 -1.74
N GLY A 258 -7.17 4.77 -1.05
CA GLY A 258 -7.51 3.76 -0.05
C GLY A 258 -7.80 2.38 -0.64
N ALA A 259 -7.90 2.23 -1.95
CA ALA A 259 -8.06 0.92 -2.57
C ALA A 259 -6.77 0.09 -2.47
N ILE A 260 -6.96 -1.22 -2.28
CA ILE A 260 -5.86 -2.18 -2.24
C ILE A 260 -5.69 -2.83 -3.60
N VAL A 261 -4.47 -2.84 -4.08
CA VAL A 261 -4.10 -3.40 -5.38
C VAL A 261 -3.02 -4.45 -5.22
N THR A 262 -3.00 -5.39 -6.17
CA THR A 262 -1.98 -6.42 -6.30
C THR A 262 -1.06 -6.06 -7.47
N LEU A 263 0.24 -6.13 -7.22
CA LEU A 263 1.29 -5.85 -8.20
C LEU A 263 1.93 -7.14 -8.67
N ASP A 264 2.38 -7.20 -9.93
CA ASP A 264 3.21 -8.27 -10.49
C ASP A 264 4.70 -8.12 -10.11
N LEU A 265 4.96 -7.53 -8.97
CA LEU A 265 6.26 -7.26 -8.39
C LEU A 265 6.36 -7.91 -7.02
N GLY A 266 7.50 -8.50 -6.72
CA GLY A 266 7.74 -9.15 -5.44
C GLY A 266 9.18 -9.01 -4.95
N LYS A 267 9.58 -9.87 -4.03
CA LYS A 267 10.96 -9.92 -3.55
C LYS A 267 11.96 -10.19 -4.69
N ARG A 268 11.52 -10.93 -5.72
CA ARG A 268 12.32 -11.24 -6.91
C ARG A 268 12.81 -9.98 -7.61
N GLU A 269 12.03 -8.91 -7.62
CA GLU A 269 12.35 -7.59 -8.18
C GLU A 269 12.94 -6.63 -7.14
N ASN A 270 13.38 -7.11 -5.97
CA ASN A 270 13.87 -6.32 -4.85
C ASN A 270 12.83 -5.31 -4.32
N LEU A 271 11.54 -5.66 -4.44
CA LEU A 271 10.51 -4.87 -3.82
C LEU A 271 10.48 -5.15 -2.31
N GLU A 272 10.36 -4.10 -1.52
CA GLU A 272 10.32 -4.19 -0.06
C GLU A 272 9.10 -3.47 0.50
N VAL A 273 8.71 -3.88 1.70
CA VAL A 273 7.68 -3.18 2.45
C VAL A 273 8.16 -1.77 2.79
N GLY A 274 7.30 -0.78 2.59
CA GLY A 274 7.66 0.63 2.76
C GLY A 274 7.99 1.35 1.44
N HIS A 275 8.17 0.60 0.34
CA HIS A 275 8.39 1.24 -0.96
C HIS A 275 7.16 1.99 -1.44
N VAL A 276 7.40 3.18 -1.99
CA VAL A 276 6.40 3.99 -2.69
C VAL A 276 6.70 3.90 -4.18
N LEU A 277 5.66 3.65 -4.99
CA LEU A 277 5.77 3.63 -6.46
C LEU A 277 4.78 4.64 -7.05
N ALA A 278 5.16 5.21 -8.18
CA ALA A 278 4.28 6.04 -8.99
C ALA A 278 3.48 5.17 -9.96
N ILE A 279 2.22 5.54 -10.15
CA ILE A 279 1.28 4.88 -11.05
C ILE A 279 1.20 5.70 -12.33
N TYR A 280 1.33 5.03 -13.46
CA TYR A 280 1.27 5.63 -14.78
C TYR A 280 0.19 4.98 -15.62
N ARG A 281 -0.62 5.82 -16.25
CA ARG A 281 -1.54 5.37 -17.29
C ARG A 281 -0.82 5.30 -18.61
N THR A 282 -0.76 4.10 -19.17
CA THR A 282 -0.26 3.90 -20.52
C THR A 282 -1.41 4.08 -21.49
N VAL A 283 -1.37 5.15 -22.26
CA VAL A 283 -2.32 5.37 -23.33
C VAL A 283 -1.83 4.61 -24.57
N PRO A 284 -2.67 3.79 -25.21
CA PRO A 284 -2.29 3.16 -26.48
C PRO A 284 -1.87 4.21 -27.51
N ALA A 285 -0.86 3.87 -28.33
CA ALA A 285 -0.45 4.74 -29.43
C ALA A 285 -1.65 5.13 -30.29
N ILE A 286 -1.78 6.41 -30.57
CA ILE A 286 -2.87 6.94 -31.40
C ILE A 286 -2.44 7.06 -32.85
N ASN A 287 -3.38 6.85 -33.77
CA ASN A 287 -3.10 7.09 -35.17
C ASN A 287 -2.93 8.59 -35.41
N ASP A 288 -1.87 8.98 -36.13
CA ASP A 288 -1.64 10.38 -36.50
C ASP A 288 -2.78 10.84 -37.45
N PRO A 289 -3.63 11.79 -37.00
CA PRO A 289 -4.71 12.30 -37.86
C PRO A 289 -4.20 13.19 -38.98
N ARG A 290 -2.92 13.57 -38.95
CA ARG A 290 -2.34 14.44 -39.95
C ARG A 290 -2.04 13.63 -41.20
N PRO A 291 -2.42 14.13 -42.40
CA PRO A 291 -2.12 13.46 -43.66
C PRO A 291 -0.59 13.37 -43.82
N ASP A 292 -0.12 12.20 -44.19
CA ASP A 292 1.29 12.02 -44.55
C ASP A 292 1.63 12.94 -45.71
N THR A 293 2.62 13.80 -45.56
CA THR A 293 3.05 14.78 -46.58
C THR A 293 3.57 14.10 -47.84
N GLY A 294 3.90 12.79 -47.76
CA GLY A 294 4.33 11.98 -48.90
C GLY A 294 3.19 11.37 -49.72
N THR A 295 1.95 11.39 -49.21
CA THR A 295 0.82 10.78 -49.93
C THR A 295 0.34 11.67 -51.08
N PRO A 296 0.36 11.16 -52.35
CA PRO A 296 -0.12 11.93 -53.52
C PRO A 296 -1.56 12.43 -53.30
N PHE A 297 -1.83 13.65 -53.73
CA PHE A 297 -3.14 14.31 -53.57
C PHE A 297 -4.33 13.46 -54.04
N MET A 298 -4.17 12.68 -55.11
CA MET A 298 -5.20 11.77 -55.60
C MET A 298 -5.55 10.64 -54.65
N LEU A 299 -4.61 10.13 -53.87
CA LEU A 299 -4.86 9.06 -52.90
C LEU A 299 -5.55 9.55 -51.63
N ARG A 300 -5.51 10.86 -51.36
CA ARG A 300 -6.19 11.46 -50.20
C ARG A 300 -7.72 11.41 -50.27
N PHE A 301 -8.29 11.33 -51.47
CA PHE A 301 -9.74 11.23 -51.68
C PHE A 301 -10.26 9.79 -51.67
N LEU A 302 -9.37 8.80 -51.86
CA LEU A 302 -9.72 7.39 -51.82
C LEU A 302 -9.69 6.78 -50.42
N ASP A 303 -9.17 7.52 -49.44
CA ASP A 303 -8.83 7.01 -48.10
C ASP A 303 -10.02 6.91 -47.13
N GLN A 304 -11.24 7.30 -47.51
CA GLN A 304 -12.41 7.09 -46.65
C GLN A 304 -12.94 5.64 -46.64
N SER A 305 -12.39 4.74 -47.47
CA SER A 305 -12.88 3.37 -47.59
C SER A 305 -11.81 2.27 -47.63
N THR A 306 -10.51 2.59 -47.55
CA THR A 306 -9.44 1.58 -47.65
C THR A 306 -8.56 1.59 -46.41
N THR A 307 -8.84 0.66 -45.54
CA THR A 307 -8.18 0.35 -44.24
C THR A 307 -6.75 -0.23 -44.39
N PHE A 308 -6.01 0.03 -45.46
CA PHE A 308 -4.77 -0.68 -45.76
C PHE A 308 -3.48 0.17 -45.79
N LEU A 309 -3.55 1.47 -45.57
CA LEU A 309 -2.32 2.25 -45.45
C LEU A 309 -1.83 2.21 -44.01
N PRO A 310 -0.55 1.90 -43.77
CA PRO A 310 0.01 1.95 -42.44
C PRO A 310 -0.05 3.39 -41.91
N GLN A 311 -0.96 3.65 -40.97
CA GLN A 311 -1.06 4.95 -40.33
C GLN A 311 0.13 5.11 -39.37
N LYS A 312 0.77 6.26 -39.45
CA LYS A 312 1.83 6.61 -38.48
C LYS A 312 1.23 6.64 -37.08
N GLN A 313 1.76 5.82 -36.24
CA GLN A 313 1.38 5.83 -34.80
C GLN A 313 2.18 6.90 -34.07
N LEU A 314 1.49 7.65 -33.22
CA LEU A 314 2.08 8.62 -32.31
C LEU A 314 2.08 8.00 -30.92
N ASP A 315 3.27 7.91 -30.33
CA ASP A 315 3.41 7.50 -28.95
C ASP A 315 2.92 8.62 -28.04
N VAL A 316 1.97 8.32 -27.19
CA VAL A 316 1.47 9.24 -26.16
C VAL A 316 2.33 9.03 -24.91
N PRO A 317 2.85 10.11 -24.31
CA PRO A 317 3.62 9.98 -23.08
C PRO A 317 2.74 9.40 -21.96
N ASP A 318 3.34 8.52 -21.14
CA ASP A 318 2.67 7.99 -19.97
C ASP A 318 2.35 9.12 -18.97
N GLU A 319 1.12 9.17 -18.49
CA GLU A 319 0.68 10.17 -17.50
C GLU A 319 0.72 9.60 -16.09
N ARG A 320 1.33 10.33 -15.16
CA ARG A 320 1.35 9.95 -13.75
C ARG A 320 -0.02 10.20 -13.13
N VAL A 321 -0.73 9.14 -12.75
CA VAL A 321 -2.08 9.20 -12.18
C VAL A 321 -2.12 9.04 -10.66
N GLY A 322 -1.01 8.67 -10.02
CA GLY A 322 -1.03 8.54 -8.58
C GLY A 322 0.24 7.97 -7.95
N LEU A 323 0.12 7.70 -6.66
CA LEU A 323 1.13 7.04 -5.83
C LEU A 323 0.49 5.89 -5.07
N LEU A 324 1.25 4.83 -4.91
CA LEU A 324 0.89 3.71 -4.06
C LEU A 324 2.00 3.40 -3.03
N PHE A 325 1.62 2.75 -1.95
CA PHE A 325 2.50 2.34 -0.87
C PHE A 325 2.44 0.82 -0.71
N VAL A 326 3.59 0.17 -0.78
CA VAL A 326 3.73 -1.28 -0.63
C VAL A 326 3.75 -1.63 0.85
N PHE A 327 2.75 -2.38 1.31
CA PHE A 327 2.64 -2.78 2.72
C PHE A 327 2.86 -4.28 2.96
N ARG A 328 2.81 -5.11 1.90
CA ARG A 328 3.08 -6.54 2.00
C ARG A 328 3.73 -7.08 0.73
N VAL A 329 4.79 -7.86 0.88
CA VAL A 329 5.57 -8.38 -0.25
C VAL A 329 5.70 -9.89 -0.13
N PHE A 330 5.35 -10.58 -1.21
CA PHE A 330 5.54 -12.02 -1.44
C PHE A 330 6.69 -12.21 -2.45
N ASP A 331 6.96 -13.44 -2.83
CA ASP A 331 8.10 -13.71 -3.72
C ASP A 331 7.92 -13.11 -5.13
N ARG A 332 6.70 -13.17 -5.69
CA ARG A 332 6.38 -12.72 -7.07
C ARG A 332 5.35 -11.61 -7.14
N VAL A 333 4.68 -11.30 -6.05
CA VAL A 333 3.60 -10.32 -5.99
C VAL A 333 3.69 -9.49 -4.74
N ALA A 334 3.05 -8.33 -4.73
CA ALA A 334 2.93 -7.49 -3.56
C ALA A 334 1.54 -6.86 -3.47
N TYR A 335 1.13 -6.54 -2.25
CA TYR A 335 -0.03 -5.70 -1.99
C TYR A 335 0.41 -4.27 -1.71
N ALA A 336 -0.32 -3.34 -2.31
CA ALA A 336 -0.13 -1.92 -2.12
C ALA A 336 -1.46 -1.21 -1.91
N ILE A 337 -1.43 -0.09 -1.19
CA ILE A 337 -2.56 0.81 -1.01
C ILE A 337 -2.36 2.05 -1.86
N LEU A 338 -3.43 2.51 -2.51
CA LEU A 338 -3.43 3.77 -3.26
C LEU A 338 -3.48 4.94 -2.28
N LEU A 339 -2.44 5.76 -2.26
CA LEU A 339 -2.33 6.88 -1.31
C LEU A 339 -2.88 8.18 -1.87
N ASN A 340 -2.57 8.46 -3.13
CA ASN A 340 -3.00 9.67 -3.82
C ASN A 340 -3.25 9.34 -5.29
N THR A 341 -4.38 9.78 -5.82
CA THR A 341 -4.75 9.56 -7.22
C THR A 341 -5.37 10.84 -7.77
N THR A 342 -4.94 11.27 -8.96
CA THR A 342 -5.55 12.38 -9.72
C THR A 342 -6.70 11.87 -10.57
N ASP A 343 -6.59 10.62 -11.04
CA ASP A 343 -7.57 9.94 -11.88
C ASP A 343 -7.84 8.53 -11.34
N PRO A 344 -8.98 7.90 -11.69
CA PRO A 344 -9.26 6.53 -11.31
C PRO A 344 -8.18 5.59 -11.84
N VAL A 345 -7.62 4.76 -10.98
CA VAL A 345 -6.62 3.73 -11.33
C VAL A 345 -7.34 2.48 -11.81
N VAL A 346 -6.77 1.81 -12.81
CA VAL A 346 -7.34 0.58 -13.38
C VAL A 346 -6.34 -0.57 -13.38
N VAL A 347 -6.84 -1.80 -13.46
CA VAL A 347 -5.99 -2.97 -13.66
C VAL A 347 -5.29 -2.84 -15.02
N GLY A 348 -3.97 -3.05 -15.03
CA GLY A 348 -3.11 -2.85 -16.21
C GLY A 348 -2.27 -1.58 -16.16
N ASP A 349 -2.61 -0.60 -15.30
CA ASP A 349 -1.79 0.60 -15.12
C ASP A 349 -0.36 0.21 -14.70
N ALA A 350 0.62 0.91 -15.27
CA ALA A 350 2.02 0.66 -14.99
C ALA A 350 2.45 1.26 -13.65
N VAL A 351 3.37 0.59 -12.96
CA VAL A 351 3.97 1.10 -11.73
C VAL A 351 5.49 1.16 -11.89
N ARG A 352 6.06 2.28 -11.42
CA ARG A 352 7.50 2.56 -11.55
C ARG A 352 8.01 3.30 -10.32
N LYS A 353 9.34 3.40 -10.21
CA LYS A 353 9.97 4.31 -9.26
C LYS A 353 9.40 5.72 -9.41
N PRO A 354 9.07 6.44 -8.31
CA PRO A 354 8.47 7.77 -8.35
C PRO A 354 9.41 8.83 -8.93
#